data_f1b99c7c6816350e3fc296c462a5bceb
#
_entry.id   f1b99c7c6816350e3fc296c462a5bceb
#
_cell.length_a   1.000
_cell.length_b   1.000
_cell.length_c   1.000
_cell.angle_alpha   90.00
_cell.angle_beta   90.00
_cell.angle_gamma   90.00
#
_symmetry.space_group_name_H-M   'P 1'
#
loop_
_entity.id
_entity.type
_entity.pdbx_description
1 polymer ?
#
loop_
_entity_poly.entity_id
_entity_poly.type
_entity_poly.pdbx_seq_one_letter_code
_entity_poly.pdbx_strand_id
1 'polypeptide(L)'
;MFWKTKSLKXMTPXEWESLCDRCGKCCXVKLEDYDTQEIXYTNVSCKLLCEKTALCKDYINRKTFVPDCKILSPKNLKNLKWMPETCAYKIIXQGDQLPKWHPLVCGNXEEIVKSGNSVKXRVTNELKVKTKNLPNHIYNW
;
A
#
# COMPACT_ATOMS: atom_id res chain seq x y z
N MET A 1 -23.49 -2.24 -0.79
CA MET A 1 -22.05 -2.07 -0.92
C MET A 1 -21.61 -0.88 -0.09
N PHE A 2 -21.09 -1.20 1.06
CA PHE A 2 -20.79 -0.16 2.05
C PHE A 2 -19.80 0.91 1.53
N TRP A 3 -18.87 0.52 0.65
CA TRP A 3 -17.85 1.48 0.16
C TRP A 3 -18.44 2.53 -0.77
N LYS A 4 -19.67 2.31 -1.24
CA LYS A 4 -20.36 3.29 -2.08
C LYS A 4 -21.30 4.19 -1.28
N THR A 5 -21.76 3.72 -0.11
CA THR A 5 -22.83 4.41 0.63
C THR A 5 -22.35 5.02 1.95
N LYS A 6 -21.21 4.57 2.50
CA LYS A 6 -20.72 5.07 3.77
C LYS A 6 -19.50 5.97 3.57
N SER A 7 -19.39 7.02 4.37
CA SER A 7 -18.15 7.78 4.44
C SER A 7 -17.10 6.91 5.13
N LEU A 8 -15.85 7.25 4.96
CA LEU A 8 -14.76 6.50 5.59
C LEU A 8 -14.89 6.46 7.10
N LYS A 9 -15.34 7.56 7.70
CA LYS A 9 -15.54 7.64 9.15
C LYS A 9 -16.64 6.71 9.65
N UNK A 10 -17.47 6.33 8.81
CA UNK A 10 -18.54 5.60 9.15
C UNK A 10 -18.46 4.17 9.02
N MET A 11 -17.37 3.89 8.50
CA MET A 11 -17.17 2.44 8.33
C MET A 11 -16.81 1.76 9.63
N THR A 12 -17.29 0.50 9.75
CA THR A 12 -16.89 -0.31 10.91
C THR A 12 -15.42 -0.70 10.74
N PRO A 13 -14.75 -1.08 11.83
CA PRO A 13 -13.37 -1.59 11.68
C PRO A 13 -13.23 -2.70 10.63
N UNK A 14 -14.04 -3.46 10.45
CA UNK A 14 -14.07 -4.47 9.57
C UNK A 14 -14.14 -4.04 8.20
N GLU A 15 -15.10 -3.17 8.03
CA GLU A 15 -15.23 -2.56 6.73
C GLU A 15 -13.97 -1.78 6.34
N TRP A 16 -13.46 -1.00 7.24
CA TRP A 16 -12.25 -0.24 6.99
C TRP A 16 -11.10 -1.15 6.55
N GLU A 17 -10.84 -2.21 7.30
CA GLU A 17 -9.74 -3.12 6.95
C GLU A 17 -9.97 -3.83 5.62
N SER A 18 -11.22 -4.09 5.24
CA SER A 18 -11.50 -4.78 3.99
C SER A 18 -11.26 -3.92 2.75
N LEU A 19 -11.12 -2.60 2.92
CA LEU A 19 -10.82 -1.73 1.79
C LEU A 19 -9.42 -1.97 1.22
N CYS A 20 -8.47 -2.41 2.05
CA CYS A 20 -7.12 -2.67 1.58
C CYS A 20 -7.13 -3.87 0.62
N ASP A 21 -6.62 -3.66 -0.59
CA ASP A 21 -6.57 -4.75 -1.59
C ASP A 21 -5.31 -5.59 -1.47
N ARG A 22 -4.47 -5.29 -0.47
CA ARG A 22 -3.26 -6.04 -0.20
C ARG A 22 -2.25 -5.98 -1.35
N CYS A 23 -2.20 -4.86 -2.06
CA CYS A 23 -1.26 -4.71 -3.18
C CYS A 23 0.21 -4.67 -2.73
N GLY A 24 0.45 -4.27 -1.49
CA GLY A 24 1.79 -4.19 -0.94
C GLY A 24 2.56 -2.94 -1.29
N LYS A 25 2.02 -2.05 -2.11
CA LYS A 25 2.75 -0.86 -2.57
C LYS A 25 3.07 0.11 -1.44
N CYS A 26 2.24 0.18 -0.41
CA CYS A 26 2.52 1.07 0.72
C CYS A 26 3.69 0.59 1.56
N CYS A 27 4.11 -0.64 1.41
CA CYS A 27 5.28 -1.20 2.08
C CYS A 27 6.55 -1.13 1.22
N UNK A 28 6.65 -0.69 0.14
CA UNK A 28 7.67 -0.46 -0.61
C UNK A 28 8.33 0.64 -0.10
N VAL A 29 9.72 0.66 -0.05
CA VAL A 29 10.58 1.76 0.36
C VAL A 29 10.43 2.89 -0.65
N LYS A 30 10.31 4.10 -0.18
CA LYS A 30 10.11 5.26 -1.05
C LYS A 30 11.25 6.24 -0.83
N LEU A 31 11.66 6.89 -1.91
CA LEU A 31 12.70 7.91 -1.86
C LEU A 31 12.09 9.25 -2.21
N GLU A 32 12.50 10.29 -1.50
CA GLU A 32 12.04 11.64 -1.78
C GLU A 32 13.19 12.44 -2.38
N ASP A 33 12.94 13.05 -3.54
CA ASP A 33 13.95 13.90 -4.18
C ASP A 33 14.17 15.13 -3.32
N TYR A 34 15.44 15.39 -2.98
CA TYR A 34 15.78 16.49 -2.10
C TYR A 34 15.35 17.86 -2.65
N ASP A 35 15.51 18.05 -3.94
CA ASP A 35 15.22 19.34 -4.58
C ASP A 35 13.74 19.52 -4.93
N THR A 36 13.11 18.50 -5.53
CA THR A 36 11.76 18.61 -6.03
C THR A 36 10.71 18.07 -5.07
N GLN A 37 11.14 17.28 -4.05
CA GLN A 37 10.27 16.61 -3.10
C GLN A 37 9.35 15.59 -3.76
N GLU A 38 9.70 15.15 -4.96
CA GLU A 38 8.98 14.11 -5.67
C GLU A 38 9.24 12.76 -5.01
N ILE A 39 8.20 11.97 -4.94
CA ILE A 39 8.31 10.64 -4.32
C ILE A 39 8.53 9.57 -5.38
N UNK A 40 9.50 8.73 -5.23
CA UNK A 40 9.75 7.76 -6.12
C UNK A 40 9.61 6.51 -5.42
N TYR A 41 8.98 5.71 -6.04
CA TYR A 41 8.83 4.37 -5.47
C TYR A 41 9.98 3.47 -5.87
N THR A 42 10.25 2.44 -5.03
CA THR A 42 11.27 1.44 -5.34
C THR A 42 10.61 0.05 -5.38
N ASN A 43 11.40 -0.95 -5.82
CA ASN A 43 10.98 -2.34 -5.70
C ASN A 43 11.63 -3.03 -4.50
N VAL A 44 11.97 -2.26 -3.48
CA VAL A 44 12.52 -2.76 -2.23
C VAL A 44 11.43 -2.68 -1.17
N SER A 45 11.15 -3.78 -0.50
CA SER A 45 10.04 -3.86 0.45
C SER A 45 10.49 -3.75 1.90
N CYS A 46 9.57 -3.26 2.73
CA CYS A 46 9.73 -3.25 4.18
C CYS A 46 10.14 -4.65 4.67
N LYS A 47 10.98 -4.69 5.69
CA LYS A 47 11.46 -5.97 6.23
C LYS A 47 10.33 -6.87 6.73
N LEU A 48 9.18 -6.31 7.08
CA LEU A 48 8.04 -7.11 7.51
C LEU A 48 7.18 -7.64 6.36
N LEU A 49 7.39 -7.16 5.13
CA LEU A 49 6.59 -7.64 4.02
C LEU A 49 7.11 -8.98 3.51
N CYS A 50 6.21 -9.95 3.38
CA CYS A 50 6.56 -11.24 2.78
C CYS A 50 6.61 -11.06 1.26
N GLU A 51 7.79 -11.32 0.66
CA GLU A 51 7.97 -11.17 -0.78
C GLU A 51 7.07 -12.11 -1.58
N LYS A 52 6.75 -13.26 -1.01
CA LYS A 52 5.99 -14.29 -1.70
C LYS A 52 4.49 -14.06 -1.66
N THR A 53 3.98 -13.40 -0.62
CA THR A 53 2.54 -13.21 -0.45
C THR A 53 2.10 -11.76 -0.55
N ALA A 54 3.04 -10.82 -0.44
CA ALA A 54 2.78 -9.37 -0.39
C ALA A 54 1.97 -8.96 0.86
N LEU A 55 2.06 -9.77 1.92
CA LEU A 55 1.38 -9.48 3.17
C LEU A 55 2.40 -9.17 4.27
N CYS A 56 2.03 -8.29 5.19
CA CYS A 56 2.86 -7.99 6.34
C CYS A 56 2.95 -9.23 7.25
N LYS A 57 4.16 -9.60 7.63
CA LYS A 57 4.38 -10.78 8.45
C LYS A 57 3.88 -10.62 9.88
N ASP A 58 3.77 -9.39 10.36
CA ASP A 58 3.30 -9.12 11.71
C ASP A 58 2.52 -7.81 11.72
N TYR A 59 1.34 -7.86 11.12
CA TYR A 59 0.51 -6.67 10.93
C TYR A 59 0.13 -6.01 12.26
N ILE A 60 -0.21 -6.81 13.25
CA ILE A 60 -0.67 -6.30 14.55
C ILE A 60 0.43 -5.54 15.28
N ASN A 61 1.67 -6.04 15.21
CA ASN A 61 2.80 -5.43 15.91
C ASN A 61 3.70 -4.61 14.99
N ARG A 62 3.19 -4.24 13.79
CA ARG A 62 4.04 -3.61 12.80
C ARG A 62 4.70 -2.32 13.28
N LYS A 63 3.99 -1.53 14.06
CA LYS A 63 4.52 -0.26 14.55
C LYS A 63 5.64 -0.47 15.56
N THR A 64 5.61 -1.59 16.29
CA THR A 64 6.66 -1.94 17.26
C THR A 64 7.97 -2.25 16.54
N PHE A 65 7.91 -3.05 15.46
CA PHE A 65 9.11 -3.46 14.73
C PHE A 65 9.55 -2.43 13.69
N VAL A 66 8.62 -1.63 13.20
CA VAL A 66 8.91 -0.60 12.21
C VAL A 66 8.22 0.70 12.66
N PRO A 67 8.87 1.47 13.55
CA PRO A 67 8.23 2.66 14.12
C PRO A 67 7.74 3.66 13.07
N ASP A 68 8.36 3.69 11.88
CA ASP A 68 7.96 4.60 10.82
C ASP A 68 6.76 4.10 10.02
N CYS A 69 6.28 2.88 10.30
CA CYS A 69 5.11 2.34 9.61
C CYS A 69 3.89 3.23 9.88
N LYS A 70 3.23 3.66 8.81
CA LYS A 70 2.06 4.53 8.95
C LYS A 70 0.80 3.70 9.12
N ILE A 71 0.02 4.07 10.12
CA ILE A 71 -1.28 3.45 10.33
C ILE A 71 -2.33 4.40 9.77
N LEU A 72 -3.04 3.95 8.73
CA LEU A 72 -4.03 4.78 8.06
C LEU A 72 -5.29 4.95 8.90
N SER A 73 -5.85 6.15 8.84
CA SER A 73 -7.11 6.46 9.48
C SER A 73 -7.82 7.51 8.62
N PRO A 74 -9.14 7.66 8.78
CA PRO A 74 -9.84 8.70 8.03
C PRO A 74 -9.27 10.09 8.25
N LYS A 75 -8.65 10.32 9.41
CA LYS A 75 -8.12 11.63 9.75
C LYS A 75 -6.83 11.98 9.02
N ASN A 76 -5.98 10.97 8.74
CA ASN A 76 -4.65 11.26 8.19
C ASN A 76 -4.51 11.01 6.69
N LEU A 77 -5.55 10.55 6.01
CA LEU A 77 -5.45 10.24 4.58
C LEU A 77 -5.06 11.43 3.73
N LYS A 78 -5.54 12.61 4.08
CA LYS A 78 -5.27 13.83 3.31
C LYS A 78 -3.79 14.21 3.33
N ASN A 79 -3.08 13.81 4.35
CA ASN A 79 -1.68 14.21 4.56
C ASN A 79 -0.68 13.18 4.05
N LEU A 80 -1.15 12.08 3.41
CA LEU A 80 -0.28 11.00 2.98
C LEU A 80 -0.09 11.05 1.46
N LYS A 81 0.63 12.07 1.00
CA LYS A 81 0.87 12.25 -0.43
C LYS A 81 1.68 11.12 -1.06
N TRP A 82 2.39 10.34 -0.21
CA TRP A 82 3.17 9.21 -0.69
C TRP A 82 2.34 8.00 -1.06
N MET A 83 1.04 8.01 -0.73
CA MET A 83 0.19 6.85 -0.98
C MET A 83 0.08 6.57 -2.48
N PRO A 84 0.07 5.29 -2.88
CA PRO A 84 -0.10 4.95 -4.29
C PRO A 84 -1.42 5.47 -4.84
N GLU A 85 -1.42 5.86 -6.11
CA GLU A 85 -2.65 6.33 -6.75
C GLU A 85 -3.71 5.23 -6.82
N THR A 86 -3.30 3.97 -6.78
CA THR A 86 -4.21 2.83 -6.82
C THR A 86 -4.70 2.39 -5.45
N CYS A 87 -4.24 3.04 -4.38
CA CYS A 87 -4.65 2.66 -3.03
C CYS A 87 -6.16 2.89 -2.85
N ALA A 88 -6.86 1.85 -2.39
CA ALA A 88 -8.30 1.93 -2.22
C ALA A 88 -8.74 3.06 -1.29
N TYR A 89 -7.99 3.25 -0.22
CA TYR A 89 -8.33 4.34 0.72
C TYR A 89 -8.25 5.70 0.02
N LYS A 90 -7.22 5.89 -0.80
CA LYS A 90 -7.05 7.14 -1.52
C LYS A 90 -8.15 7.31 -2.56
N ILE A 91 -8.46 6.26 -3.29
CA ILE A 91 -9.52 6.27 -4.30
C ILE A 91 -10.86 6.67 -3.69
N ILE A 92 -11.23 6.06 -2.60
CA ILE A 92 -12.48 6.38 -1.91
C ILE A 92 -12.47 7.83 -1.38
N UNK A 93 -11.44 8.04 -0.90
CA UNK A 93 -11.31 9.29 -0.39
C UNK A 93 -11.44 10.33 -1.35
N GLN A 94 -11.11 10.21 -2.54
CA GLN A 94 -11.24 11.16 -3.64
C GLN A 94 -12.64 11.13 -4.26
N GLY A 95 -13.47 10.23 -3.85
CA GLY A 95 -14.82 10.11 -4.39
C GLY A 95 -14.90 9.25 -5.63
N ASP A 96 -13.86 8.53 -5.95
CA ASP A 96 -13.82 7.66 -7.13
C ASP A 96 -14.27 6.25 -6.78
N GLN A 97 -14.47 5.42 -7.80
CA GLN A 97 -14.92 4.05 -7.63
C GLN A 97 -13.74 3.10 -7.56
N LEU A 98 -13.91 2.02 -6.77
CA LEU A 98 -12.89 0.99 -6.67
C LEU A 98 -12.66 0.33 -8.04
N PRO A 99 -11.41 -0.03 -8.34
CA PRO A 99 -11.13 -0.67 -9.63
C PRO A 99 -11.70 -2.07 -9.71
N LYS A 100 -11.83 -2.57 -10.95
CA LYS A 100 -12.45 -3.87 -11.21
C LYS A 100 -11.73 -5.04 -10.53
N TRP A 101 -10.42 -4.92 -10.33
CA TRP A 101 -9.64 -6.00 -9.72
C TRP A 101 -9.73 -6.03 -8.20
N HIS A 102 -10.33 -5.01 -7.59
CA HIS A 102 -10.41 -4.97 -6.13
C HIS A 102 -11.23 -6.15 -5.61
N PRO A 103 -10.76 -6.83 -4.56
CA PRO A 103 -11.48 -8.01 -4.06
C PRO A 103 -12.94 -7.74 -3.68
N LEU A 104 -13.26 -6.55 -3.19
CA LEU A 104 -14.65 -6.22 -2.87
C LEU A 104 -15.53 -6.15 -4.10
N VAL A 105 -14.94 -5.84 -5.25
CA VAL A 105 -15.68 -5.71 -6.50
C VAL A 105 -15.78 -7.06 -7.22
N CYS A 106 -14.65 -7.78 -7.35
CA CYS A 106 -14.60 -9.02 -8.14
C CYS A 106 -14.72 -10.30 -7.31
N GLY A 107 -14.62 -10.20 -5.99
CA GLY A 107 -14.75 -11.36 -5.11
C GLY A 107 -13.56 -12.31 -5.14
N ASN A 108 -12.42 -11.87 -5.60
CA ASN A 108 -11.27 -12.74 -5.82
C ASN A 108 -9.98 -12.03 -5.40
N UNK A 109 -9.33 -12.50 -4.67
CA UNK A 109 -8.20 -11.99 -4.20
C UNK A 109 -7.10 -12.15 -5.07
N GLU A 110 -7.13 -12.99 -6.14
CA GLU A 110 -6.05 -13.21 -7.09
C GLU A 110 -6.05 -12.21 -8.23
N GLU A 111 -7.16 -11.54 -8.46
CA GLU A 111 -7.30 -10.66 -9.61
C GLU A 111 -6.34 -9.49 -9.57
N ILE A 112 -6.01 -8.98 -8.38
CA ILE A 112 -5.07 -7.87 -8.25
C ILE A 112 -3.68 -8.27 -8.75
N VAL A 113 -3.30 -9.52 -8.51
CA VAL A 113 -2.01 -10.03 -8.98
C VAL A 113 -2.03 -10.17 -10.51
N LYS A 114 -3.10 -10.73 -11.05
CA LYS A 114 -3.22 -10.92 -12.51
C LYS A 114 -3.24 -9.59 -13.25
N SER A 115 -3.79 -8.56 -12.65
CA SER A 115 -3.89 -7.24 -13.27
C SER A 115 -2.55 -6.48 -13.25
N GLY A 116 -1.55 -7.00 -12.56
CA GLY A 116 -0.26 -6.33 -12.46
C GLY A 116 -0.20 -5.26 -11.39
N ASN A 117 -1.16 -5.24 -10.48
CA ASN A 117 -1.25 -4.20 -9.47
C ASN A 117 -0.76 -4.64 -8.08
N SER A 118 -0.18 -5.84 -7.97
CA SER A 118 0.38 -6.34 -6.72
C SER A 118 1.90 -6.39 -6.79
N VAL A 119 2.57 -6.20 -5.66
CA VAL A 119 4.04 -6.34 -5.59
C VAL A 119 4.45 -7.79 -5.38
N LYS A 120 3.49 -8.65 -5.24
CA LYS A 120 3.77 -10.06 -5.01
C LYS A 120 4.77 -10.61 -6.03
N UNK A 121 5.89 -11.07 -5.35
CA UNK A 121 6.83 -11.59 -6.13
C UNK A 121 7.62 -10.70 -6.95
N ARG A 122 7.57 -9.50 -6.71
CA ARG A 122 8.21 -8.50 -7.58
C ARG A 122 9.11 -7.56 -6.79
N VAL A 123 9.38 -7.85 -5.54
CA VAL A 123 10.17 -7.00 -4.65
C VAL A 123 11.27 -7.76 -3.95
N THR A 124 12.27 -7.02 -3.46
CA THR A 124 13.38 -7.54 -2.67
C THR A 124 13.31 -6.94 -1.27
N ASN A 125 13.43 -7.76 -0.24
CA ASN A 125 13.39 -7.29 1.15
C ASN A 125 14.50 -6.28 1.42
N GLU A 126 14.20 -5.21 2.16
CA GLU A 126 15.18 -4.15 2.43
C GLU A 126 16.42 -4.66 3.19
N LEU A 127 16.30 -5.76 3.91
CA LEU A 127 17.45 -6.33 4.61
C LEU A 127 18.51 -6.87 3.65
N LYS A 128 18.15 -7.08 2.38
CA LYS A 128 19.06 -7.58 1.35
C LYS A 128 19.68 -6.45 0.51
N VAL A 129 19.32 -5.21 0.78
CA VAL A 129 19.73 -4.07 -0.05
C VAL A 129 20.42 -3.03 0.82
N LYS A 130 21.62 -2.60 0.42
CA LYS A 130 22.31 -1.53 1.14
C LYS A 130 21.65 -0.19 0.85
N THR A 131 21.58 0.66 1.87
CA THR A 131 20.94 1.98 1.74
C THR A 131 21.48 2.78 0.57
N LYS A 132 22.79 2.75 0.35
CA LYS A 132 23.42 3.50 -0.73
C LYS A 132 22.96 3.05 -2.12
N ASN A 133 22.44 1.82 -2.23
CA ASN A 133 21.99 1.25 -3.50
C ASN A 133 20.49 1.46 -3.77
N LEU A 134 19.77 2.03 -2.82
CA LEU A 134 18.33 2.24 -3.00
C LEU A 134 17.96 3.03 -4.26
N PRO A 135 18.73 4.09 -4.64
CA PRO A 135 18.38 4.81 -5.86
C PRO A 135 18.41 3.94 -7.12
N ASN A 136 19.17 2.84 -7.11
CA ASN A 136 19.23 1.91 -8.24
C ASN A 136 17.98 1.05 -8.34
N HIS A 137 17.11 1.08 -7.35
CA HIS A 137 15.91 0.26 -7.29
C HIS A 137 14.63 1.05 -7.53
N ILE A 138 14.74 2.28 -8.00
CA ILE A 138 13.55 3.09 -8.32
C ILE A 138 12.76 2.37 -9.41
N TYR A 139 11.45 2.30 -9.23
CA TYR A 139 10.58 1.50 -10.09
C TYR A 139 9.20 2.15 -10.23
N ASN A 140 8.68 2.18 -11.43
CA ASN A 140 7.34 2.70 -11.70
C ASN A 140 6.32 1.58 -11.61
N TRP A 141 5.53 1.61 -10.57
CA TRP A 141 4.44 0.63 -10.40
C TRP A 141 3.16 1.02 -11.20
#